data_00c0023862919e257ffb587ae778e313
#
_entry.id   00c0023862919e257ffb587ae778e313
#
_cell.length_a   1.000
_cell.length_b   1.000
_cell.length_c   1.000
_cell.angle_alpha   90.00
_cell.angle_beta   90.00
_cell.angle_gamma   90.00
#
_symmetry.space_group_name_H-M   'P 1'
#
loop_
_entity.id
_entity.type
_entity.pdbx_description
1 polymer ?
#
loop_
_entity_poly.entity_id
_entity_poly.type
_entity_poly.pdbx_seq_one_letter_code
_entity_poly.pdbx_strand_id
1 'polypeptide(L)'
;MPQFDGRTILVTGASGGIGGATVRRLVADGADVIASGQSEDALIELSKETGARPLPFDLTSEDSIREAVSGLELYGVVNCGGFGGEIATPQDTDVSIFDKVMSINARGSLLVIKYAAPSMIEAGTGSIVNVSSQASLVALPGHISYGSSKAALDNITRVAALELGGHGIRVNSVNPTVVMTEMSAFYWGRPEIEVPFLKQMPLGRWATEDEIAAPIAFLLSDDASMITGVSLPIDGGYTCA
;
A
#
# COMPACT_ATOMS: atom_id res chain seq x y z
N MET A 1 -2.23 26.32 5.44
CA MET A 1 -2.32 25.33 6.51
C MET A 1 -1.70 24.03 5.98
N PRO A 2 -1.13 23.19 6.82
CA PRO A 2 -0.69 21.86 6.36
C PRO A 2 -1.87 21.08 5.78
N GLN A 3 -1.61 20.25 4.76
CA GLN A 3 -2.65 19.58 3.95
C GLN A 3 -3.53 18.61 4.78
N PHE A 4 -2.95 18.04 5.86
CA PHE A 4 -3.61 17.05 6.72
C PHE A 4 -3.74 17.48 8.18
N ASP A 5 -3.77 18.80 8.45
CA ASP A 5 -3.92 19.32 9.81
C ASP A 5 -5.20 18.77 10.49
N GLY A 6 -5.04 18.19 11.68
CA GLY A 6 -6.13 17.55 12.43
C GLY A 6 -6.63 16.21 11.87
N ARG A 7 -5.94 15.61 10.90
CA ARG A 7 -6.33 14.33 10.28
C ARG A 7 -5.45 13.18 10.77
N THR A 8 -6.07 12.15 11.31
CA THR A 8 -5.38 10.90 11.70
C THR A 8 -5.35 9.92 10.54
N ILE A 9 -4.17 9.40 10.20
CA ILE A 9 -3.96 8.48 9.07
C ILE A 9 -3.20 7.24 9.55
N LEU A 10 -3.78 6.06 9.31
CA LEU A 10 -3.14 4.78 9.57
C LEU A 10 -2.32 4.34 8.35
N VAL A 11 -1.05 4.00 8.54
CA VAL A 11 -0.17 3.44 7.51
C VAL A 11 0.28 2.05 7.93
N THR A 12 -0.14 1.01 7.20
CA THR A 12 0.37 -0.36 7.39
C THR A 12 1.66 -0.56 6.59
N GLY A 13 2.52 -1.48 7.02
CA GLY A 13 3.81 -1.71 6.36
C GLY A 13 4.78 -0.52 6.51
N ALA A 14 4.60 0.31 7.54
CA ALA A 14 5.38 1.52 7.80
C ALA A 14 6.87 1.25 8.07
N SER A 15 7.23 0.04 8.47
CA SER A 15 8.63 -0.39 8.63
C SER A 15 9.36 -0.69 7.31
N GLY A 16 8.65 -0.70 6.17
CA GLY A 16 9.22 -0.89 4.84
C GLY A 16 9.52 0.44 4.14
N GLY A 17 10.24 0.38 3.01
CA GLY A 17 10.69 1.58 2.28
C GLY A 17 9.55 2.51 1.86
N ILE A 18 8.59 2.03 1.07
CA ILE A 18 7.42 2.85 0.63
C ILE A 18 6.59 3.31 1.82
N GLY A 19 6.33 2.42 2.81
CA GLY A 19 5.55 2.77 3.98
C GLY A 19 6.23 3.83 4.83
N GLY A 20 7.53 3.72 5.08
CA GLY A 20 8.33 4.70 5.82
C GLY A 20 8.37 6.06 5.12
N ALA A 21 8.61 6.09 3.80
CA ALA A 21 8.56 7.32 3.03
C ALA A 21 7.16 7.97 3.07
N THR A 22 6.11 7.15 3.02
CA THR A 22 4.72 7.63 3.15
C THR A 22 4.47 8.26 4.53
N VAL A 23 4.94 7.63 5.61
CA VAL A 23 4.82 8.21 6.96
C VAL A 23 5.53 9.55 7.06
N ARG A 24 6.80 9.63 6.61
CA ARG A 24 7.56 10.89 6.60
C ARG A 24 6.83 11.99 5.82
N ARG A 25 6.33 11.66 4.67
CA ARG A 25 5.58 12.60 3.82
C ARG A 25 4.32 13.11 4.50
N LEU A 26 3.50 12.22 5.04
CA LEU A 26 2.23 12.58 5.68
C LEU A 26 2.43 13.41 6.94
N VAL A 27 3.45 13.08 7.77
CA VAL A 27 3.80 13.89 8.95
C VAL A 27 4.28 15.28 8.52
N ALA A 28 5.13 15.38 7.49
CA ALA A 28 5.58 16.67 6.96
C ALA A 28 4.42 17.51 6.43
N ASP A 29 3.38 16.87 5.88
CA ASP A 29 2.15 17.50 5.40
C ASP A 29 1.11 17.74 6.52
N GLY A 30 1.47 17.48 7.81
CA GLY A 30 0.70 17.84 9.01
C GLY A 30 -0.26 16.79 9.55
N ALA A 31 -0.20 15.55 9.07
CA ALA A 31 -1.03 14.46 9.60
C ALA A 31 -0.57 13.96 10.97
N ASP A 32 -1.52 13.52 11.80
CA ASP A 32 -1.26 12.61 12.92
C ASP A 32 -1.19 11.18 12.36
N VAL A 33 0.00 10.59 12.31
CA VAL A 33 0.20 9.29 11.66
C VAL A 33 0.31 8.18 12.69
N ILE A 34 -0.49 7.11 12.48
CA ILE A 34 -0.36 5.83 13.17
C ILE A 34 0.40 4.89 12.24
N ALA A 35 1.58 4.44 12.67
CA ALA A 35 2.48 3.59 11.90
C ALA A 35 2.40 2.13 12.36
N SER A 36 2.01 1.21 11.47
CA SER A 36 1.95 -0.23 11.75
C SER A 36 2.92 -1.01 10.85
N GLY A 37 3.52 -2.04 11.42
CA GLY A 37 4.46 -2.93 10.73
C GLY A 37 4.84 -4.12 11.59
N GLN A 38 5.63 -5.05 11.01
CA GLN A 38 6.04 -6.27 11.72
C GLN A 38 7.25 -6.04 12.65
N SER A 39 8.14 -5.11 12.32
CA SER A 39 9.33 -4.83 13.12
C SER A 39 9.02 -3.71 14.10
N GLU A 40 8.86 -4.06 15.38
CA GLU A 40 8.61 -3.10 16.44
C GLU A 40 9.77 -2.12 16.59
N ASP A 41 11.03 -2.60 16.51
CA ASP A 41 12.22 -1.75 16.58
C ASP A 41 12.22 -0.70 15.43
N ALA A 42 11.90 -1.11 14.20
CA ALA A 42 11.83 -0.18 13.08
C ALA A 42 10.70 0.84 13.22
N LEU A 43 9.57 0.46 13.81
CA LEU A 43 8.48 1.39 14.14
C LEU A 43 8.88 2.40 15.22
N ILE A 44 9.63 1.95 16.24
CA ILE A 44 10.17 2.83 17.29
C ILE A 44 11.16 3.85 16.71
N GLU A 45 12.07 3.41 15.83
CA GLU A 45 13.01 4.33 15.17
C GLU A 45 12.28 5.35 14.28
N LEU A 46 11.30 4.89 13.49
CA LEU A 46 10.48 5.78 12.67
C LEU A 46 9.67 6.78 13.53
N SER A 47 9.17 6.33 14.68
CA SER A 47 8.49 7.19 15.67
C SER A 47 9.41 8.27 16.22
N LYS A 48 10.66 7.93 16.57
CA LYS A 48 11.65 8.91 17.04
C LYS A 48 11.98 9.95 15.98
N GLU A 49 12.07 9.52 14.72
CA GLU A 49 12.37 10.40 13.59
C GLU A 49 11.21 11.34 13.26
N THR A 50 9.97 10.84 13.25
CA THR A 50 8.83 11.52 12.65
C THR A 50 7.78 12.00 13.66
N GLY A 51 7.75 11.42 14.85
CA GLY A 51 6.66 11.60 15.80
C GLY A 51 5.43 10.74 15.53
N ALA A 52 5.45 9.87 14.50
CA ALA A 52 4.35 8.95 14.22
C ALA A 52 4.15 7.95 15.37
N ARG A 53 2.89 7.62 15.68
CA ARG A 53 2.52 6.71 16.77
C ARG A 53 2.68 5.24 16.33
N PRO A 54 3.52 4.42 16.97
CA PRO A 54 3.65 3.02 16.63
C PRO A 54 2.41 2.23 17.09
N LEU A 55 1.89 1.36 16.20
CA LEU A 55 0.79 0.45 16.49
C LEU A 55 1.05 -0.88 15.77
N PRO A 56 1.85 -1.80 16.35
CA PRO A 56 2.14 -3.07 15.72
C PRO A 56 0.89 -3.98 15.73
N PHE A 57 0.63 -4.63 14.59
CA PHE A 57 -0.35 -5.72 14.48
C PHE A 57 -0.02 -6.65 13.30
N ASP A 58 -0.56 -7.88 13.36
CA ASP A 58 -0.35 -8.91 12.36
C ASP A 58 -1.44 -8.88 11.30
N LEU A 59 -1.06 -8.60 10.04
CA LEU A 59 -1.97 -8.58 8.88
C LEU A 59 -2.56 -9.96 8.54
N THR A 60 -2.00 -11.06 9.07
CA THR A 60 -2.55 -12.41 8.88
C THR A 60 -3.65 -12.75 9.88
N SER A 61 -3.70 -12.05 11.02
CA SER A 61 -4.64 -12.28 12.12
C SER A 61 -5.79 -11.27 12.13
N GLU A 62 -7.02 -11.74 11.90
CA GLU A 62 -8.20 -10.88 11.98
C GLU A 62 -8.42 -10.30 13.38
N ASP A 63 -8.17 -11.09 14.43
CA ASP A 63 -8.31 -10.62 15.80
C ASP A 63 -7.32 -9.50 16.11
N SER A 64 -6.05 -9.66 15.70
CA SER A 64 -5.02 -8.63 15.86
C SER A 64 -5.40 -7.32 15.17
N ILE A 65 -5.88 -7.39 13.92
CA ILE A 65 -6.33 -6.20 13.17
C ILE A 65 -7.56 -5.58 13.84
N ARG A 66 -8.54 -6.39 14.23
CA ARG A 66 -9.76 -5.90 14.91
C ARG A 66 -9.43 -5.15 16.19
N GLU A 67 -8.60 -5.75 17.06
CA GLU A 67 -8.22 -5.14 18.35
C GLU A 67 -7.43 -3.84 18.16
N ALA A 68 -6.57 -3.77 17.14
CA ALA A 68 -5.75 -2.60 16.87
C ALA A 68 -6.53 -1.46 16.18
N VAL A 69 -7.43 -1.78 15.24
CA VAL A 69 -8.01 -0.78 14.33
C VAL A 69 -9.41 -0.34 14.76
N SER A 70 -10.22 -1.25 15.39
CA SER A 70 -11.58 -0.88 15.81
C SER A 70 -11.56 0.26 16.83
N GLY A 71 -12.40 1.26 16.61
CA GLY A 71 -12.53 2.42 17.50
C GLY A 71 -11.47 3.52 17.30
N LEU A 72 -10.55 3.36 16.34
CA LEU A 72 -9.71 4.48 15.90
C LEU A 72 -10.56 5.48 15.10
N GLU A 73 -10.45 6.74 15.42
CA GLU A 73 -11.03 7.84 14.63
C GLU A 73 -10.07 8.19 13.49
N LEU A 74 -10.32 7.62 12.31
CA LEU A 74 -9.43 7.73 11.16
C LEU A 74 -10.05 8.59 10.07
N TYR A 75 -9.28 9.56 9.56
CA TYR A 75 -9.54 10.19 8.28
C TYR A 75 -9.02 9.34 7.11
N GLY A 76 -7.86 8.72 7.27
CA GLY A 76 -7.22 8.01 6.17
C GLY A 76 -6.60 6.66 6.55
N VAL A 77 -6.49 5.79 5.55
CA VAL A 77 -5.76 4.51 5.63
C VAL A 77 -4.86 4.35 4.41
N VAL A 78 -3.61 3.97 4.64
CA VAL A 78 -2.70 3.49 3.60
C VAL A 78 -2.37 2.03 3.86
N ASN A 79 -2.90 1.13 3.02
CA ASN A 79 -2.56 -0.28 3.04
C ASN A 79 -1.28 -0.50 2.22
N CYS A 80 -0.11 -0.37 2.87
CA CYS A 80 1.20 -0.55 2.25
C CYS A 80 1.87 -1.87 2.66
N GLY A 81 1.36 -2.55 3.69
CA GLY A 81 1.88 -3.86 4.09
C GLY A 81 1.71 -4.91 3.00
N GLY A 82 2.80 -5.65 2.71
CA GLY A 82 2.77 -6.66 1.67
C GLY A 82 3.94 -7.65 1.76
N PHE A 83 3.76 -8.79 1.09
CA PHE A 83 4.74 -9.85 0.97
C PHE A 83 4.86 -10.29 -0.48
N GLY A 84 6.10 -10.32 -1.01
CA GLY A 84 6.38 -10.62 -2.42
C GLY A 84 6.20 -12.09 -2.80
N GLY A 85 6.33 -12.98 -1.81
CA GLY A 85 6.28 -14.42 -2.05
C GLY A 85 7.54 -14.95 -2.76
N GLU A 86 7.36 -16.03 -3.50
CA GLU A 86 8.38 -16.67 -4.32
C GLU A 86 8.25 -16.27 -5.79
N ILE A 87 9.32 -16.52 -6.55
CA ILE A 87 9.31 -16.44 -8.01
C ILE A 87 9.32 -17.86 -8.53
N ALA A 88 8.17 -18.31 -9.05
CA ALA A 88 7.97 -19.68 -9.51
C ALA A 88 7.07 -19.74 -10.75
N THR A 89 7.25 -20.78 -11.57
CA THR A 89 6.31 -21.07 -12.65
C THR A 89 5.00 -21.64 -12.06
N PRO A 90 3.87 -21.63 -12.79
CA PRO A 90 2.60 -22.11 -12.24
C PRO A 90 2.63 -23.53 -11.68
N GLN A 91 3.37 -24.46 -12.33
CA GLN A 91 3.48 -25.85 -11.89
C GLN A 91 4.41 -26.04 -10.68
N ASP A 92 5.31 -25.08 -10.42
CA ASP A 92 6.30 -25.14 -9.33
C ASP A 92 5.90 -24.26 -8.13
N THR A 93 4.74 -23.59 -8.22
CA THR A 93 4.25 -22.70 -7.16
C THR A 93 3.94 -23.48 -5.88
N ASP A 94 4.53 -23.05 -4.76
CA ASP A 94 4.15 -23.55 -3.43
C ASP A 94 2.83 -22.90 -2.99
N VAL A 95 1.79 -23.75 -2.86
CA VAL A 95 0.44 -23.29 -2.48
C VAL A 95 0.43 -22.64 -1.10
N SER A 96 1.28 -23.07 -0.17
CA SER A 96 1.37 -22.46 1.17
C SER A 96 1.92 -21.03 1.10
N ILE A 97 2.86 -20.76 0.19
CA ILE A 97 3.38 -19.41 -0.07
C ILE A 97 2.30 -18.58 -0.78
N PHE A 98 1.60 -19.15 -1.77
CA PHE A 98 0.47 -18.50 -2.42
C PHE A 98 -0.59 -18.05 -1.40
N ASP A 99 -1.01 -18.94 -0.50
CA ASP A 99 -2.00 -18.66 0.55
C ASP A 99 -1.51 -17.56 1.49
N LYS A 100 -0.23 -17.59 1.88
CA LYS A 100 0.38 -16.54 2.70
C LYS A 100 0.38 -15.17 1.99
N VAL A 101 0.74 -15.13 0.70
CA VAL A 101 0.73 -13.90 -0.10
C VAL A 101 -0.70 -13.33 -0.19
N MET A 102 -1.69 -14.18 -0.48
CA MET A 102 -3.10 -13.78 -0.52
C MET A 102 -3.60 -13.30 0.83
N SER A 103 -3.21 -13.98 1.90
CA SER A 103 -3.61 -13.63 3.28
C SER A 103 -3.08 -12.23 3.67
N ILE A 104 -1.83 -11.92 3.36
CA ILE A 104 -1.22 -10.62 3.72
C ILE A 104 -1.72 -9.51 2.79
N ASN A 105 -1.57 -9.69 1.47
CA ASN A 105 -1.71 -8.61 0.51
C ASN A 105 -3.17 -8.24 0.22
N ALA A 106 -4.05 -9.24 0.13
CA ALA A 106 -5.46 -9.03 -0.22
C ALA A 106 -6.36 -9.08 1.03
N ARG A 107 -6.35 -10.22 1.76
CA ARG A 107 -7.22 -10.40 2.92
C ARG A 107 -6.88 -9.42 4.06
N GLY A 108 -5.59 -9.23 4.36
CA GLY A 108 -5.16 -8.30 5.41
C GLY A 108 -5.61 -6.86 5.11
N SER A 109 -5.41 -6.39 3.88
CA SER A 109 -5.88 -5.06 3.46
C SER A 109 -7.41 -4.92 3.52
N LEU A 110 -8.17 -5.95 3.12
CA LEU A 110 -9.63 -5.99 3.27
C LEU A 110 -10.04 -5.88 4.75
N LEU A 111 -9.37 -6.59 5.64
CA LEU A 111 -9.68 -6.55 7.07
C LEU A 111 -9.38 -5.17 7.69
N VAL A 112 -8.29 -4.53 7.29
CA VAL A 112 -8.02 -3.15 7.72
C VAL A 112 -9.13 -2.21 7.25
N ILE A 113 -9.58 -2.31 5.99
CA ILE A 113 -10.73 -1.53 5.47
C ILE A 113 -11.99 -1.84 6.29
N LYS A 114 -12.30 -3.12 6.55
CA LYS A 114 -13.47 -3.56 7.32
C LYS A 114 -13.56 -2.91 8.70
N TYR A 115 -12.43 -2.81 9.41
CA TYR A 115 -12.40 -2.30 10.77
C TYR A 115 -12.16 -0.78 10.86
N ALA A 116 -11.63 -0.15 9.81
CA ALA A 116 -11.47 1.30 9.72
C ALA A 116 -12.73 2.01 9.18
N ALA A 117 -13.46 1.40 8.25
CA ALA A 117 -14.62 2.03 7.60
C ALA A 117 -15.73 2.51 8.55
N PRO A 118 -16.07 1.83 9.65
CA PRO A 118 -17.14 2.31 10.54
C PRO A 118 -16.93 3.72 11.06
N SER A 119 -15.73 4.09 11.53
CA SER A 119 -15.43 5.43 12.02
C SER A 119 -15.50 6.49 10.90
N MET A 120 -15.05 6.15 9.69
CA MET A 120 -15.14 7.03 8.52
C MET A 120 -16.60 7.23 8.08
N ILE A 121 -17.43 6.18 8.13
CA ILE A 121 -18.88 6.24 7.83
C ILE A 121 -19.57 7.18 8.83
N GLU A 122 -19.28 7.06 10.11
CA GLU A 122 -19.83 7.92 11.16
C GLU A 122 -19.40 9.38 10.96
N ALA A 123 -18.13 9.61 10.57
CA ALA A 123 -17.63 10.95 10.26
C ALA A 123 -18.15 11.52 8.93
N GLY A 124 -18.71 10.69 8.04
CA GLY A 124 -19.17 11.09 6.70
C GLY A 124 -18.04 11.51 5.76
N THR A 125 -16.81 11.11 6.04
CA THR A 125 -15.62 11.46 5.25
C THR A 125 -14.49 10.46 5.47
N GLY A 126 -13.66 10.24 4.44
CA GLY A 126 -12.49 9.39 4.55
C GLY A 126 -11.77 9.17 3.23
N SER A 127 -10.52 8.71 3.31
CA SER A 127 -9.75 8.33 2.13
C SER A 127 -8.86 7.13 2.39
N ILE A 128 -8.96 6.11 1.54
CA ILE A 128 -8.20 4.86 1.62
C ILE A 128 -7.34 4.72 0.36
N VAL A 129 -6.05 4.46 0.55
CA VAL A 129 -5.13 4.18 -0.55
C VAL A 129 -4.49 2.81 -0.35
N ASN A 130 -4.71 1.91 -1.29
CA ASN A 130 -4.11 0.58 -1.32
C ASN A 130 -2.84 0.61 -2.19
N VAL A 131 -1.71 0.16 -1.64
CA VAL A 131 -0.47 0.00 -2.42
C VAL A 131 -0.51 -1.36 -3.12
N SER A 132 -0.97 -1.33 -4.36
CA SER A 132 -1.01 -2.48 -5.26
C SER A 132 0.33 -2.67 -5.99
N SER A 133 0.32 -2.94 -7.27
CA SER A 133 1.52 -3.10 -8.12
C SER A 133 1.15 -3.06 -9.59
N GLN A 134 2.09 -2.68 -10.46
CA GLN A 134 1.95 -2.90 -11.91
C GLN A 134 1.70 -4.38 -12.25
N ALA A 135 2.15 -5.32 -11.39
CA ALA A 135 1.91 -6.76 -11.56
C ALA A 135 0.43 -7.17 -11.47
N SER A 136 -0.46 -6.27 -11.03
CA SER A 136 -1.91 -6.45 -11.10
C SER A 136 -2.49 -6.07 -12.47
N LEU A 137 -1.78 -5.23 -13.23
CA LEU A 137 -2.21 -4.67 -14.51
C LEU A 137 -1.64 -5.46 -15.69
N VAL A 138 -0.40 -5.96 -15.55
CA VAL A 138 0.29 -6.76 -16.56
C VAL A 138 0.94 -7.99 -15.93
N ALA A 139 1.05 -9.06 -16.71
CA ALA A 139 1.70 -10.28 -16.24
C ALA A 139 3.22 -10.11 -16.14
N LEU A 140 3.79 -10.53 -15.02
CA LEU A 140 5.23 -10.66 -14.85
C LEU A 140 5.59 -12.15 -14.70
N PRO A 141 6.55 -12.69 -15.49
CA PRO A 141 6.96 -14.07 -15.37
C PRO A 141 7.37 -14.46 -13.94
N GLY A 142 6.88 -15.58 -13.45
CA GLY A 142 7.19 -16.10 -12.11
C GLY A 142 6.44 -15.42 -10.95
N HIS A 143 5.57 -14.44 -11.20
CA HIS A 143 4.91 -13.66 -10.14
C HIS A 143 3.43 -14.03 -9.97
N ILE A 144 3.05 -15.29 -10.17
CA ILE A 144 1.63 -15.70 -10.11
C ILE A 144 1.00 -15.40 -8.75
N SER A 145 1.66 -15.74 -7.65
CA SER A 145 1.15 -15.49 -6.29
C SER A 145 0.99 -14.00 -6.01
N TYR A 146 2.04 -13.24 -6.29
CA TYR A 146 2.07 -11.80 -6.04
C TYR A 146 1.09 -11.03 -6.94
N GLY A 147 1.16 -11.25 -8.26
CA GLY A 147 0.29 -10.59 -9.23
C GLY A 147 -1.18 -10.85 -8.97
N SER A 148 -1.55 -12.11 -8.67
CA SER A 148 -2.91 -12.48 -8.29
C SER A 148 -3.40 -11.74 -7.04
N SER A 149 -2.56 -11.63 -6.00
CA SER A 149 -2.91 -10.93 -4.77
C SER A 149 -3.13 -9.44 -4.99
N LYS A 150 -2.31 -8.81 -5.85
CA LYS A 150 -2.43 -7.38 -6.16
C LYS A 150 -3.62 -7.10 -7.09
N ALA A 151 -3.94 -8.02 -8.02
CA ALA A 151 -5.16 -7.96 -8.81
C ALA A 151 -6.44 -8.09 -7.93
N ALA A 152 -6.39 -8.97 -6.92
CA ALA A 152 -7.46 -9.06 -5.92
C ALA A 152 -7.60 -7.75 -5.12
N LEU A 153 -6.49 -7.12 -4.72
CA LEU A 153 -6.49 -5.84 -4.01
C LEU A 153 -7.07 -4.71 -4.87
N ASP A 154 -6.76 -4.65 -6.16
CA ASP A 154 -7.35 -3.68 -7.08
C ASP A 154 -8.87 -3.89 -7.24
N ASN A 155 -9.35 -5.15 -7.22
CA ASN A 155 -10.77 -5.40 -7.22
C ASN A 155 -11.44 -5.02 -5.90
N ILE A 156 -10.82 -5.32 -4.75
CA ILE A 156 -11.26 -4.85 -3.42
C ILE A 156 -11.37 -3.32 -3.42
N THR A 157 -10.39 -2.61 -3.99
CA THR A 157 -10.41 -1.15 -4.13
C THR A 157 -11.66 -0.66 -4.88
N ARG A 158 -11.98 -1.26 -6.05
CA ARG A 158 -13.14 -0.85 -6.86
C ARG A 158 -14.46 -1.11 -6.16
N VAL A 159 -14.60 -2.28 -5.52
CA VAL A 159 -15.84 -2.62 -4.80
C VAL A 159 -16.01 -1.71 -3.58
N ALA A 160 -14.95 -1.51 -2.79
CA ALA A 160 -14.99 -0.62 -1.63
C ALA A 160 -15.29 0.84 -2.03
N ALA A 161 -14.74 1.32 -3.15
CA ALA A 161 -15.04 2.65 -3.69
C ALA A 161 -16.52 2.82 -4.05
N LEU A 162 -17.11 1.78 -4.68
CA LEU A 162 -18.53 1.76 -5.07
C LEU A 162 -19.44 1.78 -3.83
N GLU A 163 -19.12 0.97 -2.82
CA GLU A 163 -19.98 0.77 -1.66
C GLU A 163 -19.80 1.89 -0.59
N LEU A 164 -18.59 2.43 -0.42
CA LEU A 164 -18.31 3.46 0.58
C LEU A 164 -18.46 4.89 0.04
N GLY A 165 -18.54 5.07 -1.28
CA GLY A 165 -18.66 6.40 -1.90
C GLY A 165 -19.89 7.19 -1.45
N GLY A 166 -21.02 6.51 -1.23
CA GLY A 166 -22.24 7.13 -0.68
C GLY A 166 -22.09 7.69 0.74
N HIS A 167 -21.03 7.31 1.45
CA HIS A 167 -20.66 7.80 2.78
C HIS A 167 -19.55 8.87 2.75
N GLY A 168 -19.20 9.41 1.58
CA GLY A 168 -18.13 10.40 1.43
C GLY A 168 -16.72 9.82 1.55
N ILE A 169 -16.55 8.50 1.41
CA ILE A 169 -15.26 7.83 1.52
C ILE A 169 -14.75 7.48 0.13
N ARG A 170 -13.50 7.89 -0.17
CA ARG A 170 -12.81 7.56 -1.41
C ARG A 170 -11.86 6.38 -1.20
N VAL A 171 -11.82 5.45 -2.14
CA VAL A 171 -10.91 4.29 -2.09
C VAL A 171 -10.20 4.16 -3.42
N ASN A 172 -8.87 4.23 -3.41
CA ASN A 172 -8.04 4.16 -4.61
C ASN A 172 -6.88 3.19 -4.42
N SER A 173 -6.26 2.77 -5.50
CA SER A 173 -4.97 2.10 -5.44
C SER A 173 -3.90 2.84 -6.24
N VAL A 174 -2.66 2.72 -5.78
CA VAL A 174 -1.47 3.03 -6.56
C VAL A 174 -0.81 1.73 -6.99
N ASN A 175 -0.28 1.70 -8.21
CA ASN A 175 0.30 0.51 -8.83
C ASN A 175 1.76 0.77 -9.22
N PRO A 176 2.67 0.76 -8.22
CA PRO A 176 4.09 1.02 -8.46
C PRO A 176 4.74 -0.03 -9.35
N THR A 177 5.76 0.40 -10.10
CA THR A 177 6.82 -0.49 -10.58
C THR A 177 7.73 -0.90 -9.42
N VAL A 178 8.82 -1.56 -9.75
CA VAL A 178 9.85 -1.90 -8.77
C VAL A 178 10.44 -0.61 -8.18
N VAL A 179 10.41 -0.53 -6.86
CA VAL A 179 11.11 0.48 -6.06
C VAL A 179 12.32 -0.21 -5.43
N MET A 180 13.51 0.35 -5.58
CA MET A 180 14.75 -0.24 -5.06
C MET A 180 14.86 -0.02 -3.56
N THR A 181 14.13 -0.86 -2.82
CA THR A 181 14.26 -1.00 -1.37
C THR A 181 15.31 -2.06 -1.04
N GLU A 182 15.74 -2.13 0.20
CA GLU A 182 16.64 -3.20 0.66
C GLU A 182 16.11 -4.60 0.31
N MET A 183 14.80 -4.81 0.44
CA MET A 183 14.14 -6.08 0.11
C MET A 183 14.19 -6.41 -1.38
N SER A 184 13.96 -5.45 -2.25
CA SER A 184 13.85 -5.65 -3.70
C SER A 184 15.20 -5.75 -4.39
N ALA A 185 16.24 -5.10 -3.85
CA ALA A 185 17.58 -5.00 -4.45
C ALA A 185 18.23 -6.37 -4.67
N PHE A 186 17.97 -7.33 -3.79
CA PHE A 186 18.54 -8.69 -3.92
C PHE A 186 18.13 -9.39 -5.24
N TYR A 187 16.90 -9.23 -5.69
CA TYR A 187 16.43 -9.82 -6.94
C TYR A 187 16.56 -8.86 -8.12
N TRP A 188 16.00 -7.65 -8.00
CA TRP A 188 15.87 -6.69 -9.10
C TRP A 188 17.15 -5.93 -9.41
N GLY A 189 18.13 -5.89 -8.48
CA GLY A 189 19.45 -5.27 -8.71
C GLY A 189 20.42 -6.15 -9.48
N ARG A 190 20.04 -7.35 -9.88
CA ARG A 190 20.89 -8.23 -10.70
C ARG A 190 20.88 -7.77 -12.15
N PRO A 191 22.06 -7.51 -12.79
CA PRO A 191 22.13 -6.94 -14.13
C PRO A 191 21.35 -7.71 -15.20
N GLU A 192 21.30 -9.03 -15.07
CA GLU A 192 20.56 -9.90 -15.99
C GLU A 192 19.03 -9.75 -15.90
N ILE A 193 18.54 -9.15 -14.82
CA ILE A 193 17.11 -8.83 -14.60
C ILE A 193 16.86 -7.34 -14.83
N GLU A 194 17.67 -6.49 -14.23
CA GLU A 194 17.54 -5.04 -14.29
C GLU A 194 17.58 -4.51 -15.73
N VAL A 195 18.63 -4.86 -16.49
CA VAL A 195 18.84 -4.28 -17.82
C VAL A 195 17.69 -4.60 -18.80
N PRO A 196 17.21 -5.86 -18.93
CA PRO A 196 16.05 -6.13 -19.77
C PRO A 196 14.76 -5.48 -19.30
N PHE A 197 14.57 -5.37 -17.98
CA PHE A 197 13.37 -4.76 -17.40
C PHE A 197 13.32 -3.25 -17.66
N LEU A 198 14.40 -2.54 -17.37
CA LEU A 198 14.49 -1.08 -17.59
C LEU A 198 14.35 -0.69 -19.07
N LYS A 199 14.75 -1.57 -19.99
CA LYS A 199 14.55 -1.34 -21.44
C LYS A 199 13.07 -1.29 -21.86
N GLN A 200 12.20 -1.95 -21.09
CA GLN A 200 10.75 -1.95 -21.34
C GLN A 200 10.04 -0.75 -20.69
N MET A 201 10.75 -0.01 -19.84
CA MET A 201 10.22 1.13 -19.12
C MET A 201 10.62 2.44 -19.83
N PRO A 202 9.68 3.23 -20.36
CA PRO A 202 9.99 4.48 -21.06
C PRO A 202 10.89 5.46 -20.31
N LEU A 203 10.71 5.59 -18.95
CA LEU A 203 11.57 6.44 -18.14
C LEU A 203 12.94 5.82 -17.83
N GLY A 204 13.16 4.51 -18.10
CA GLY A 204 14.44 3.82 -18.08
C GLY A 204 15.16 3.76 -16.73
N ARG A 205 14.44 3.92 -15.61
CA ARG A 205 15.00 3.86 -14.25
C ARG A 205 13.98 3.33 -13.25
N TRP A 206 14.48 2.83 -12.13
CA TRP A 206 13.65 2.47 -10.98
C TRP A 206 13.00 3.72 -10.36
N ALA A 207 11.82 3.51 -9.78
CA ALA A 207 11.17 4.53 -8.97
C ALA A 207 11.84 4.65 -7.60
N THR A 208 11.80 5.83 -7.02
CA THR A 208 12.15 6.07 -5.62
C THR A 208 10.94 5.91 -4.71
N GLU A 209 11.17 5.74 -3.42
CA GLU A 209 10.11 5.64 -2.42
C GLU A 209 9.26 6.91 -2.35
N ASP A 210 9.89 8.08 -2.48
CA ASP A 210 9.22 9.39 -2.48
C ASP A 210 8.32 9.58 -3.70
N GLU A 211 8.70 9.01 -4.86
CA GLU A 211 7.87 9.05 -6.08
C GLU A 211 6.60 8.21 -5.93
N ILE A 212 6.54 7.29 -4.97
CA ILE A 212 5.32 6.56 -4.60
C ILE A 212 4.57 7.27 -3.48
N ALA A 213 5.27 7.82 -2.48
CA ALA A 213 4.65 8.50 -1.36
C ALA A 213 3.88 9.77 -1.78
N ALA A 214 4.37 10.50 -2.79
CA ALA A 214 3.73 11.72 -3.27
C ALA A 214 2.33 11.49 -3.88
N PRO A 215 2.12 10.54 -4.82
CA PRO A 215 0.78 10.19 -5.30
C PRO A 215 -0.13 9.62 -4.22
N ILE A 216 0.41 8.89 -3.23
CA ILE A 216 -0.37 8.41 -2.08
C ILE A 216 -0.92 9.61 -1.29
N ALA A 217 -0.08 10.58 -0.95
CA ALA A 217 -0.50 11.79 -0.25
C ALA A 217 -1.53 12.59 -1.08
N PHE A 218 -1.33 12.74 -2.38
CA PHE A 218 -2.31 13.36 -3.28
C PHE A 218 -3.67 12.65 -3.25
N LEU A 219 -3.70 11.33 -3.37
CA LEU A 219 -4.96 10.57 -3.35
C LEU A 219 -5.68 10.62 -1.99
N LEU A 220 -4.95 10.81 -0.89
CA LEU A 220 -5.53 11.02 0.44
C LEU A 220 -6.12 12.42 0.59
N SER A 221 -5.62 13.41 -0.13
CA SER A 221 -5.97 14.82 0.05
C SER A 221 -7.29 15.22 -0.58
N ASP A 222 -7.75 16.44 -0.28
CA ASP A 222 -8.96 17.03 -0.86
C ASP A 222 -8.78 17.39 -2.35
N ASP A 223 -7.54 17.54 -2.83
CA ASP A 223 -7.24 17.75 -4.26
C ASP A 223 -7.68 16.55 -5.13
N ALA A 224 -7.83 15.37 -4.50
CA ALA A 224 -8.35 14.16 -5.15
C ALA A 224 -9.85 13.92 -4.85
N SER A 225 -10.61 14.93 -4.46
CA SER A 225 -12.01 14.81 -3.98
C SER A 225 -12.97 14.13 -4.97
N MET A 226 -12.67 14.15 -6.27
CA MET A 226 -13.49 13.49 -7.31
C MET A 226 -12.81 12.21 -7.85
N ILE A 227 -11.77 11.70 -7.18
CA ILE A 227 -11.04 10.50 -7.60
C ILE A 227 -11.35 9.36 -6.62
N THR A 228 -12.05 8.33 -7.10
CA THR A 228 -12.33 7.10 -6.36
C THR A 228 -12.41 5.90 -7.32
N GLY A 229 -12.01 4.71 -6.86
CA GLY A 229 -12.04 3.47 -7.63
C GLY A 229 -10.94 3.32 -8.68
N VAL A 230 -9.93 4.22 -8.70
CA VAL A 230 -8.85 4.15 -9.68
C VAL A 230 -7.75 3.19 -9.24
N SER A 231 -7.10 2.57 -10.24
CA SER A 231 -5.80 1.91 -10.13
C SER A 231 -4.80 2.80 -10.87
N LEU A 232 -3.97 3.55 -10.11
CA LEU A 232 -3.05 4.56 -10.66
C LEU A 232 -1.66 3.97 -10.86
N PRO A 233 -1.21 3.71 -12.11
CA PRO A 233 0.15 3.26 -12.37
C PRO A 233 1.19 4.32 -12.00
N ILE A 234 2.24 3.90 -11.30
CA ILE A 234 3.42 4.71 -11.00
C ILE A 234 4.62 3.86 -11.44
N ASP A 235 4.76 3.67 -12.73
CA ASP A 235 5.56 2.59 -13.33
C ASP A 235 6.52 3.05 -14.44
N GLY A 236 6.74 4.36 -14.57
CA GLY A 236 7.63 4.90 -15.58
C GLY A 236 7.18 4.63 -17.02
N GLY A 237 5.90 4.31 -17.21
CA GLY A 237 5.31 4.01 -18.50
C GLY A 237 5.36 2.53 -18.89
N TYR A 238 5.77 1.63 -17.98
CA TYR A 238 5.90 0.20 -18.29
C TYR A 238 4.59 -0.42 -18.82
N THR A 239 3.45 -0.07 -18.24
CA THR A 239 2.15 -0.66 -18.62
C THR A 239 1.49 0.03 -19.82
N CYS A 240 2.04 1.10 -20.34
CA CYS A 240 1.51 1.78 -21.54
C CYS A 240 2.20 1.36 -22.85
N ALA A 241 3.25 0.53 -22.76
CA ALA A 241 4.06 0.09 -23.89
C ALA A 241 3.57 -1.24 -24.49
#